data_04ab0ff0e1188e9f013c9102efdb84d5
#
_entry.id   04ab0ff0e1188e9f013c9102efdb84d5
#
_cell.length_a   1.000
_cell.length_b   1.000
_cell.length_c   1.000
_cell.angle_alpha   90.00
_cell.angle_beta   90.00
_cell.angle_gamma   90.00
#
_symmetry.space_group_name_H-M   'P 1'
#
loop_
_entity.id
_entity.type
_entity.pdbx_description
1 polymer ?
#
loop_
_entity_poly.entity_id
_entity_poly.type
_entity_poly.pdbx_seq_one_letter_code
_entity_poly.pdbx_strand_id
1 'polypeptide(L)'
;MKVSDLRGILQYVPRFREKIFVIAIDGDIIASDNFSNILLDIAVLRSLSIKVILVHGASAQIQKLAAERGVTISNADGTGIIDETTLKISIEAATQILNEVMQGLTSVDLRAAYANSIIAHPAGILGGVDFLFAGKVERVDTKALHLFLNEGIIPVIPPIGFDGEGKTFRVNSDGIAVEVAEAMRAMKVIFLSSAENLRIDGVEVRQLSIAETEDLLKKQKAKTAFDFDPRLASKLEHAARACRQGVPRAHLLNGSVDEALLAEVFSHHGVGAMVFSNEYQQIRRVYKKDVRAVMALIRQSVESDELIRRTRADITAHLEDFWVIEVDRALVGCVALHIYPDSSQAEMACLYVHKNNSGEGYGRKLMAFVEQLAAQKGVREIFALSTQAFAYFQQKGGFVETTPDVLPEERREKYEASGRNSKVLIKTVAPAAANVPRLG
;
A
#
# COMPACT_ATOMS: atom_id res chain seq x y z
N MET A 1 17.62 7.76 15.06
CA MET A 1 16.68 8.70 14.40
C MET A 1 17.29 10.09 14.26
N LYS A 2 17.38 10.65 13.05
CA LYS A 2 17.86 12.05 12.83
C LYS A 2 16.69 13.02 13.01
N VAL A 3 16.97 14.27 13.41
CA VAL A 3 15.92 15.32 13.56
C VAL A 3 15.13 15.55 12.25
N SER A 4 15.75 15.28 11.09
CA SER A 4 15.09 15.28 9.79
C SER A 4 13.95 14.25 9.70
N ASP A 5 14.10 13.11 10.36
CA ASP A 5 13.14 11.99 10.29
C ASP A 5 11.87 12.35 11.07
N LEU A 6 12.02 13.05 12.21
CA LEU A 6 10.88 13.59 12.97
C LEU A 6 10.01 14.54 12.14
N ARG A 7 10.63 15.43 11.34
CA ARG A 7 9.87 16.32 10.45
C ARG A 7 9.15 15.54 9.35
N GLY A 8 9.75 14.45 8.88
CA GLY A 8 9.12 13.51 7.95
C GLY A 8 7.87 12.87 8.55
N ILE A 9 7.94 12.41 9.80
CA ILE A 9 6.80 11.82 10.52
C ILE A 9 5.67 12.83 10.72
N LEU A 10 5.98 14.07 11.12
CA LEU A 10 5.00 15.10 11.42
C LEU A 10 4.09 15.45 10.21
N GLN A 11 4.55 15.29 8.97
CA GLN A 11 3.71 15.54 7.79
C GLN A 11 2.57 14.50 7.64
N TYR A 12 2.71 13.30 8.23
CA TYR A 12 1.69 12.26 8.18
C TYR A 12 0.66 12.38 9.32
N VAL A 13 0.99 13.10 10.41
CA VAL A 13 0.12 13.23 11.59
C VAL A 13 -1.28 13.75 11.24
N PRO A 14 -1.46 14.84 10.46
CA PRO A 14 -2.80 15.33 10.12
C PRO A 14 -3.66 14.30 9.37
N ARG A 15 -3.01 13.35 8.70
CA ARG A 15 -3.64 12.33 7.88
C ARG A 15 -4.04 11.11 8.67
N PHE A 16 -3.24 10.70 9.66
CA PHE A 16 -3.43 9.47 10.42
C PHE A 16 -4.05 9.68 11.80
N ARG A 17 -4.08 10.92 12.27
CA ARG A 17 -4.70 11.28 13.55
C ARG A 17 -6.14 10.78 13.62
N GLU A 18 -6.50 10.11 14.72
CA GLU A 18 -7.80 9.50 14.99
C GLU A 18 -8.21 8.37 14.02
N LYS A 19 -7.31 7.96 13.10
CA LYS A 19 -7.56 6.82 12.22
C LYS A 19 -7.26 5.52 12.93
N ILE A 20 -7.99 4.47 12.54
CA ILE A 20 -7.82 3.12 13.08
C ILE A 20 -6.84 2.35 12.22
N PHE A 21 -5.83 1.75 12.86
CA PHE A 21 -4.92 0.79 12.29
C PHE A 21 -5.13 -0.55 12.98
N VAL A 22 -5.30 -1.61 12.20
CA VAL A 22 -5.32 -2.98 12.71
C VAL A 22 -3.95 -3.59 12.47
N ILE A 23 -3.29 -4.04 13.54
CA ILE A 23 -1.96 -4.65 13.48
C ILE A 23 -2.10 -6.11 13.88
N ALA A 24 -1.84 -7.00 12.93
CA ALA A 24 -1.82 -8.45 13.16
C ALA A 24 -0.36 -8.89 13.38
N ILE A 25 -0.07 -9.52 14.52
CA ILE A 25 1.28 -9.94 14.90
C ILE A 25 1.27 -11.46 15.03
N ASP A 26 2.11 -12.13 14.23
CA ASP A 26 2.28 -13.58 14.33
C ASP A 26 2.90 -13.97 15.69
N GLY A 27 2.55 -15.15 16.17
CA GLY A 27 3.03 -15.63 17.47
C GLY A 27 4.56 -15.77 17.55
N ASP A 28 5.22 -16.10 16.45
CA ASP A 28 6.69 -16.19 16.38
C ASP A 28 7.38 -14.81 16.52
N ILE A 29 6.74 -13.74 16.05
CA ILE A 29 7.22 -12.38 16.26
C ILE A 29 7.03 -11.95 17.72
N ILE A 30 5.94 -12.32 18.37
CA ILE A 30 5.74 -12.04 19.80
C ILE A 30 6.81 -12.73 20.66
N ALA A 31 7.23 -13.93 20.28
CA ALA A 31 8.32 -14.68 20.93
C ALA A 31 9.72 -14.21 20.53
N SER A 32 9.86 -13.25 19.63
CA SER A 32 11.17 -12.76 19.15
C SER A 32 11.72 -11.62 20.00
N ASP A 33 13.04 -11.43 19.94
CA ASP A 33 13.73 -10.32 20.63
C ASP A 33 13.25 -8.94 20.16
N ASN A 34 12.75 -8.84 18.92
CA ASN A 34 12.26 -7.57 18.34
C ASN A 34 10.87 -7.17 18.82
N PHE A 35 10.15 -8.02 19.55
CA PHE A 35 8.80 -7.70 19.99
C PHE A 35 8.75 -6.44 20.88
N SER A 36 9.74 -6.24 21.75
CA SER A 36 9.85 -5.03 22.57
C SER A 36 9.96 -3.74 21.73
N ASN A 37 10.68 -3.77 20.62
CA ASN A 37 10.78 -2.64 19.69
C ASN A 37 9.44 -2.36 18.98
N ILE A 38 8.73 -3.41 18.58
CA ILE A 38 7.38 -3.27 17.98
C ILE A 38 6.42 -2.59 18.97
N LEU A 39 6.51 -2.91 20.26
CA LEU A 39 5.69 -2.25 21.29
C LEU A 39 6.02 -0.76 21.44
N LEU A 40 7.31 -0.39 21.35
CA LEU A 40 7.74 1.02 21.30
C LEU A 40 7.21 1.72 20.05
N ASP A 41 7.25 1.07 18.90
CA ASP A 41 6.66 1.60 17.66
C ASP A 41 5.15 1.86 17.82
N ILE A 42 4.43 0.93 18.47
CA ILE A 42 3.01 1.10 18.78
C ILE A 42 2.81 2.28 19.75
N ALA A 43 3.69 2.48 20.72
CA ALA A 43 3.64 3.63 21.63
C ALA A 43 3.81 4.94 20.84
N VAL A 44 4.70 4.99 19.87
CA VAL A 44 4.83 6.15 18.96
C VAL A 44 3.54 6.39 18.18
N LEU A 45 2.92 5.35 17.57
CA LEU A 45 1.65 5.49 16.87
C LEU A 45 0.55 6.07 17.80
N ARG A 46 0.47 5.57 19.03
CA ARG A 46 -0.49 6.05 20.03
C ARG A 46 -0.23 7.50 20.44
N SER A 47 1.04 7.89 20.61
CA SER A 47 1.42 9.29 20.93
C SER A 47 1.01 10.28 19.83
N LEU A 48 0.92 9.80 18.58
CA LEU A 48 0.43 10.57 17.44
C LEU A 48 -1.11 10.52 17.28
N SER A 49 -1.83 10.03 18.29
CA SER A 49 -3.30 9.87 18.31
C SER A 49 -3.83 8.91 17.22
N ILE A 50 -3.03 7.94 16.79
CA ILE A 50 -3.49 6.86 15.92
C ILE A 50 -4.16 5.79 16.80
N LYS A 51 -5.37 5.37 16.45
CA LYS A 51 -6.11 4.32 17.16
C LYS A 51 -5.61 2.96 16.69
N VAL A 52 -5.14 2.13 17.62
CA VAL A 52 -4.55 0.81 17.29
C VAL A 52 -5.43 -0.30 17.86
N ILE A 53 -5.70 -1.32 17.03
CA ILE A 53 -6.28 -2.60 17.44
C ILE A 53 -5.22 -3.66 17.15
N LEU A 54 -4.91 -4.51 18.14
CA LEU A 54 -3.99 -5.62 17.97
C LEU A 54 -4.73 -6.93 17.79
N VAL A 55 -4.30 -7.72 16.80
CA VAL A 55 -4.73 -9.11 16.64
C VAL A 55 -3.48 -9.95 16.72
N HIS A 56 -3.45 -10.96 17.59
CA HIS A 56 -2.28 -11.83 17.67
C HIS A 56 -2.52 -13.22 17.08
N GLY A 57 -1.49 -13.79 16.46
CA GLY A 57 -1.43 -15.20 16.09
C GLY A 57 -1.03 -16.07 17.29
N ALA A 58 -1.11 -17.39 17.13
CA ALA A 58 -0.68 -18.35 18.14
C ALA A 58 -0.08 -19.64 17.55
N SER A 59 0.12 -19.70 16.23
CA SER A 59 0.47 -20.95 15.54
C SER A 59 1.80 -21.55 16.04
N ALA A 60 2.82 -20.72 16.26
CA ALA A 60 4.12 -21.15 16.76
C ALA A 60 4.02 -21.73 18.19
N GLN A 61 3.28 -21.06 19.07
CA GLN A 61 3.11 -21.49 20.46
C GLN A 61 2.21 -22.75 20.56
N ILE A 62 1.19 -22.86 19.70
CA ILE A 62 0.38 -24.07 19.59
C ILE A 62 1.26 -25.27 19.23
N GLN A 63 2.13 -25.12 18.22
CA GLN A 63 3.07 -26.17 17.81
C GLN A 63 4.07 -26.51 18.92
N LYS A 64 4.65 -25.51 19.57
CA LYS A 64 5.58 -25.69 20.69
C LYS A 64 4.92 -26.42 21.86
N LEU A 65 3.76 -25.96 22.29
CA LEU A 65 3.02 -26.55 23.42
C LEU A 65 2.58 -28.01 23.12
N ALA A 66 2.17 -28.28 21.89
CA ALA A 66 1.84 -29.65 21.44
C ALA A 66 3.06 -30.56 21.48
N ALA A 67 4.22 -30.09 21.00
CA ALA A 67 5.47 -30.85 21.05
C ALA A 67 5.93 -31.11 22.47
N GLU A 68 5.88 -30.13 23.37
CA GLU A 68 6.22 -30.26 24.79
C GLU A 68 5.34 -31.30 25.52
N ARG A 69 4.09 -31.43 25.10
CA ARG A 69 3.15 -32.41 25.69
C ARG A 69 3.10 -33.75 24.96
N GLY A 70 3.86 -33.90 23.88
CA GLY A 70 3.82 -35.09 23.04
C GLY A 70 2.48 -35.37 22.39
N VAL A 71 1.72 -34.30 22.07
CA VAL A 71 0.37 -34.40 21.51
C VAL A 71 0.39 -34.04 20.02
N THR A 72 -0.30 -34.84 19.21
CA THR A 72 -0.51 -34.50 17.78
C THR A 72 -1.65 -33.54 17.65
N ILE A 73 -1.44 -32.44 16.92
CA ILE A 73 -2.44 -31.45 16.57
C ILE A 73 -2.87 -31.58 15.11
N SER A 74 -4.13 -31.28 14.84
CA SER A 74 -4.71 -31.39 13.49
C SER A 74 -4.34 -30.19 12.60
N ASN A 75 -4.34 -28.97 13.16
CA ASN A 75 -3.96 -27.75 12.45
C ASN A 75 -3.61 -26.64 13.45
N ALA A 76 -2.51 -25.91 13.22
CA ALA A 76 -2.04 -24.86 14.14
C ALA A 76 -2.53 -23.45 13.76
N ASP A 77 -2.74 -23.16 12.47
CA ASP A 77 -3.02 -21.81 11.97
C ASP A 77 -4.51 -21.47 11.88
N GLY A 78 -5.38 -22.44 12.11
CA GLY A 78 -6.84 -22.24 12.09
C GLY A 78 -7.46 -22.22 10.70
N THR A 79 -6.73 -22.68 9.67
CA THR A 79 -7.24 -22.78 8.30
C THR A 79 -7.77 -24.17 7.95
N GLY A 80 -7.42 -25.16 8.74
CA GLY A 80 -7.81 -26.57 8.56
C GLY A 80 -8.76 -27.09 9.64
N ILE A 81 -8.85 -28.42 9.71
CA ILE A 81 -9.65 -29.12 10.73
C ILE A 81 -9.08 -28.80 12.11
N ILE A 82 -9.93 -28.52 13.06
CA ILE A 82 -9.57 -28.31 14.47
C ILE A 82 -10.29 -29.34 15.33
N ASP A 83 -9.59 -30.36 15.77
CA ASP A 83 -10.15 -31.32 16.73
C ASP A 83 -10.19 -30.76 18.16
N GLU A 84 -10.81 -31.48 19.07
CA GLU A 84 -10.97 -31.04 20.46
C GLU A 84 -9.63 -30.85 21.18
N THR A 85 -8.65 -31.70 20.89
CA THR A 85 -7.30 -31.61 21.47
C THR A 85 -6.58 -30.37 20.99
N THR A 86 -6.63 -30.12 19.69
CA THR A 86 -6.05 -28.91 19.07
C THR A 86 -6.73 -27.66 19.60
N LEU A 87 -8.07 -27.67 19.78
CA LEU A 87 -8.78 -26.52 20.35
C LEU A 87 -8.29 -26.21 21.77
N LYS A 88 -8.17 -27.22 22.65
CA LYS A 88 -7.70 -27.05 24.04
C LYS A 88 -6.31 -26.43 24.09
N ILE A 89 -5.36 -26.94 23.28
CA ILE A 89 -4.01 -26.38 23.17
C ILE A 89 -4.05 -24.97 22.59
N SER A 90 -4.91 -24.71 21.62
CA SER A 90 -5.06 -23.38 21.02
C SER A 90 -5.54 -22.33 22.03
N ILE A 91 -6.49 -22.67 22.88
CA ILE A 91 -7.01 -21.77 23.93
C ILE A 91 -5.89 -21.46 24.93
N GLU A 92 -5.15 -22.47 25.37
CA GLU A 92 -4.06 -22.28 26.32
C GLU A 92 -2.93 -21.44 25.75
N ALA A 93 -2.44 -21.76 24.55
CA ALA A 93 -1.42 -20.98 23.87
C ALA A 93 -1.86 -19.53 23.62
N ALA A 94 -3.08 -19.32 23.16
CA ALA A 94 -3.62 -17.97 22.95
C ALA A 94 -3.70 -17.16 24.25
N THR A 95 -4.03 -17.81 25.38
CA THR A 95 -4.08 -17.15 26.70
C THR A 95 -2.68 -16.75 27.18
N GLN A 96 -1.67 -17.61 26.97
CA GLN A 96 -0.29 -17.31 27.32
C GLN A 96 0.21 -16.09 26.52
N ILE A 97 0.01 -16.10 25.21
CA ILE A 97 0.39 -14.96 24.34
C ILE A 97 -0.33 -13.69 24.74
N LEU A 98 -1.64 -13.76 24.98
CA LEU A 98 -2.40 -12.61 25.45
C LEU A 98 -1.76 -11.99 26.69
N ASN A 99 -1.34 -12.82 27.66
CA ASN A 99 -0.65 -12.33 28.86
C ASN A 99 0.70 -11.67 28.52
N GLU A 100 1.50 -12.24 27.63
CA GLU A 100 2.76 -11.64 27.15
C GLU A 100 2.55 -10.30 26.48
N VAL A 101 1.56 -10.19 25.61
CA VAL A 101 1.19 -8.92 24.93
C VAL A 101 0.73 -7.88 25.95
N MET A 102 -0.09 -8.26 26.92
CA MET A 102 -0.58 -7.35 27.96
C MET A 102 0.56 -6.85 28.87
N GLN A 103 1.49 -7.74 29.25
CA GLN A 103 2.69 -7.36 30.02
C GLN A 103 3.57 -6.39 29.22
N GLY A 104 3.81 -6.72 27.94
CA GLY A 104 4.62 -5.88 27.07
C GLY A 104 4.01 -4.49 26.86
N LEU A 105 2.72 -4.38 26.57
CA LEU A 105 2.04 -3.08 26.44
C LEU A 105 2.11 -2.26 27.74
N THR A 106 1.93 -2.92 28.90
CA THR A 106 2.03 -2.27 30.19
C THR A 106 3.45 -1.76 30.46
N SER A 107 4.48 -2.48 30.03
CA SER A 107 5.88 -2.06 30.24
C SER A 107 6.27 -0.78 29.48
N VAL A 108 5.53 -0.44 28.42
CA VAL A 108 5.70 0.80 27.64
C VAL A 108 4.58 1.82 27.91
N ASP A 109 3.94 1.73 29.08
CA ASP A 109 2.89 2.64 29.57
C ASP A 109 1.66 2.74 28.64
N LEU A 110 1.32 1.65 27.98
CA LEU A 110 0.13 1.56 27.13
C LEU A 110 -0.99 0.81 27.86
N ARG A 111 -2.17 1.41 27.90
CA ARG A 111 -3.37 0.76 28.42
C ARG A 111 -3.94 -0.19 27.35
N ALA A 112 -4.16 -1.44 27.71
CA ALA A 112 -4.72 -2.44 26.84
C ALA A 112 -5.82 -3.28 27.53
N ALA A 113 -6.68 -3.90 26.75
CA ALA A 113 -7.70 -4.80 27.26
C ALA A 113 -7.90 -5.98 26.30
N TYR A 114 -8.13 -7.17 26.86
CA TYR A 114 -8.66 -8.29 26.09
C TYR A 114 -10.04 -7.92 25.53
N ALA A 115 -10.20 -8.05 24.23
CA ALA A 115 -11.45 -7.75 23.55
C ALA A 115 -12.12 -9.05 23.07
N ASN A 116 -13.12 -9.52 23.82
CA ASN A 116 -14.03 -10.58 23.35
C ASN A 116 -15.04 -9.98 22.35
N SER A 117 -14.54 -9.65 21.17
CA SER A 117 -15.30 -8.92 20.13
C SER A 117 -15.60 -9.75 18.88
N ILE A 118 -15.15 -11.01 18.84
CA ILE A 118 -15.33 -11.91 17.70
C ILE A 118 -16.46 -12.88 17.97
N ILE A 119 -17.58 -12.66 17.32
CA ILE A 119 -18.66 -13.63 17.22
C ILE A 119 -18.33 -14.54 16.05
N ALA A 120 -18.20 -15.83 16.31
CA ALA A 120 -17.81 -16.83 15.34
C ALA A 120 -18.94 -17.84 15.10
N HIS A 121 -18.91 -18.47 13.95
CA HIS A 121 -19.70 -19.66 13.64
C HIS A 121 -18.78 -20.79 13.18
N PRO A 122 -19.17 -22.07 13.26
CA PRO A 122 -18.37 -23.18 12.78
C PRO A 122 -18.10 -23.04 11.27
N ALA A 123 -16.90 -23.41 10.83
CA ALA A 123 -16.56 -23.46 9.39
C ALA A 123 -17.44 -24.48 8.65
N GLY A 124 -17.99 -25.48 9.37
CA GLY A 124 -18.91 -26.48 8.85
C GLY A 124 -18.21 -27.52 7.98
N ILE A 125 -19.00 -28.11 7.07
CA ILE A 125 -18.52 -29.14 6.14
C ILE A 125 -18.06 -28.47 4.85
N LEU A 126 -16.77 -28.56 4.54
CA LEU A 126 -16.17 -28.02 3.33
C LEU A 126 -15.56 -29.17 2.51
N GLY A 127 -15.99 -29.30 1.24
CA GLY A 127 -15.52 -30.38 0.37
C GLY A 127 -15.81 -31.79 0.92
N GLY A 128 -16.90 -31.98 1.70
CA GLY A 128 -17.27 -33.25 2.32
C GLY A 128 -16.54 -33.56 3.63
N VAL A 129 -15.70 -32.66 4.14
CA VAL A 129 -14.93 -32.81 5.40
C VAL A 129 -15.47 -31.87 6.46
N ASP A 130 -15.79 -32.37 7.65
CA ASP A 130 -16.19 -31.56 8.80
C ASP A 130 -14.95 -30.90 9.43
N PHE A 131 -14.99 -29.57 9.54
CA PHE A 131 -13.92 -28.76 10.10
C PHE A 131 -13.98 -28.63 11.64
N LEU A 132 -14.97 -29.28 12.27
CA LEU A 132 -15.16 -29.40 13.71
C LEU A 132 -15.16 -28.05 14.44
N PHE A 133 -14.09 -27.74 15.21
CA PHE A 133 -13.96 -26.51 15.99
C PHE A 133 -13.23 -25.38 15.23
N ALA A 134 -12.98 -25.53 13.94
CA ALA A 134 -12.54 -24.40 13.12
C ALA A 134 -13.71 -23.41 12.98
N GLY A 135 -13.44 -22.14 13.25
CA GLY A 135 -14.41 -21.06 13.18
C GLY A 135 -14.15 -20.08 12.07
N LYS A 136 -15.22 -19.41 11.65
CA LYS A 136 -15.16 -18.22 10.80
C LYS A 136 -15.80 -17.05 11.56
N VAL A 137 -15.34 -15.85 11.30
CA VAL A 137 -15.96 -14.64 11.87
C VAL A 137 -17.33 -14.46 11.25
N GLU A 138 -18.35 -14.40 12.07
CA GLU A 138 -19.72 -14.06 11.69
C GLU A 138 -19.93 -12.55 11.78
N ARG A 139 -19.46 -11.97 12.90
CA ARG A 139 -19.66 -10.56 13.20
C ARG A 139 -18.60 -10.07 14.19
N VAL A 140 -18.21 -8.82 14.04
CA VAL A 140 -17.34 -8.09 14.97
C VAL A 140 -18.19 -7.17 15.86
N ASP A 141 -17.97 -7.18 17.16
CA ASP A 141 -18.58 -6.21 18.07
C ASP A 141 -17.85 -4.86 18.00
N THR A 142 -18.24 -4.09 17.02
CA THR A 142 -17.65 -2.75 16.76
C THR A 142 -17.94 -1.76 17.88
N LYS A 143 -19.06 -1.94 18.63
CA LYS A 143 -19.41 -1.05 19.74
C LYS A 143 -18.41 -1.20 20.89
N ALA A 144 -18.10 -2.43 21.28
CA ALA A 144 -17.09 -2.71 22.29
C ALA A 144 -15.70 -2.17 21.88
N LEU A 145 -15.30 -2.41 20.63
CA LEU A 145 -14.02 -1.92 20.14
C LEU A 145 -13.94 -0.37 20.13
N HIS A 146 -15.00 0.31 19.70
CA HIS A 146 -15.05 1.78 19.75
C HIS A 146 -15.01 2.31 21.18
N LEU A 147 -15.62 1.65 22.14
CA LEU A 147 -15.57 2.03 23.56
C LEU A 147 -14.11 2.02 24.06
N PHE A 148 -13.38 0.93 23.85
CA PHE A 148 -11.97 0.85 24.21
C PHE A 148 -11.13 1.94 23.54
N LEU A 149 -11.27 2.10 22.21
CA LEU A 149 -10.48 3.06 21.46
C LEU A 149 -10.74 4.51 21.88
N ASN A 150 -11.96 4.86 22.25
CA ASN A 150 -12.31 6.22 22.72
C ASN A 150 -11.75 6.50 24.11
N GLU A 151 -11.60 5.49 24.97
CA GLU A 151 -10.93 5.60 26.27
C GLU A 151 -9.40 5.48 26.18
N GLY A 152 -8.84 5.46 24.97
CA GLY A 152 -7.40 5.33 24.76
C GLY A 152 -6.82 3.95 25.08
N ILE A 153 -7.68 2.93 25.20
CA ILE A 153 -7.31 1.54 25.49
C ILE A 153 -7.10 0.81 24.15
N ILE A 154 -6.03 0.03 24.06
CA ILE A 154 -5.74 -0.82 22.90
C ILE A 154 -6.50 -2.14 23.05
N PRO A 155 -7.47 -2.46 22.18
CA PRO A 155 -8.10 -3.77 22.16
C PRO A 155 -7.09 -4.81 21.67
N VAL A 156 -6.94 -5.91 22.40
CA VAL A 156 -6.11 -7.08 21.99
C VAL A 156 -7.04 -8.25 21.72
N ILE A 157 -7.02 -8.78 20.51
CA ILE A 157 -7.93 -9.81 20.01
C ILE A 157 -7.14 -11.10 19.75
N PRO A 158 -7.43 -12.19 20.48
CA PRO A 158 -6.82 -13.49 20.22
C PRO A 158 -7.47 -14.21 19.03
N PRO A 159 -6.82 -15.28 18.51
CA PRO A 159 -7.36 -16.10 17.42
C PRO A 159 -8.45 -17.09 17.88
N ILE A 160 -9.36 -16.61 18.70
CA ILE A 160 -10.48 -17.37 19.32
C ILE A 160 -11.76 -16.56 19.12
N GLY A 161 -12.84 -17.24 18.80
CA GLY A 161 -14.17 -16.64 18.75
C GLY A 161 -15.20 -17.51 19.43
N PHE A 162 -16.34 -16.93 19.74
CA PHE A 162 -17.46 -17.60 20.40
C PHE A 162 -18.74 -17.46 19.59
N ASP A 163 -19.56 -18.50 19.57
CA ASP A 163 -20.90 -18.37 18.99
C ASP A 163 -21.91 -17.82 20.02
N GLY A 164 -23.17 -17.68 19.59
CA GLY A 164 -24.24 -17.20 20.44
C GLY A 164 -24.63 -18.14 21.63
N GLU A 165 -24.15 -19.38 21.62
CA GLU A 165 -24.36 -20.39 22.66
C GLU A 165 -23.16 -20.52 23.61
N GLY A 166 -22.09 -19.74 23.37
CA GLY A 166 -20.86 -19.78 24.17
C GLY A 166 -19.87 -20.86 23.76
N LYS A 167 -20.09 -21.54 22.65
CA LYS A 167 -19.14 -22.52 22.11
C LYS A 167 -17.94 -21.82 21.54
N THR A 168 -16.73 -22.33 21.84
CA THR A 168 -15.45 -21.75 21.43
C THR A 168 -14.99 -22.35 20.11
N PHE A 169 -14.44 -21.49 19.25
CA PHE A 169 -13.84 -21.84 17.97
C PHE A 169 -12.45 -21.26 17.83
N ARG A 170 -11.56 -22.02 17.21
CA ARG A 170 -10.28 -21.52 16.71
C ARG A 170 -10.51 -20.79 15.39
N VAL A 171 -10.13 -19.52 15.32
CA VAL A 171 -10.29 -18.69 14.12
C VAL A 171 -8.90 -18.26 13.62
N ASN A 172 -8.70 -18.24 12.32
CA ASN A 172 -7.46 -17.75 11.73
C ASN A 172 -7.25 -16.26 12.06
N SER A 173 -6.08 -15.89 12.59
CA SER A 173 -5.78 -14.53 13.04
C SER A 173 -5.75 -13.51 11.90
N ASP A 174 -5.21 -13.87 10.73
CA ASP A 174 -5.19 -12.97 9.57
C ASP A 174 -6.63 -12.71 9.08
N GLY A 175 -7.49 -13.76 9.14
CA GLY A 175 -8.91 -13.63 8.88
C GLY A 175 -9.61 -12.68 9.84
N ILE A 176 -9.34 -12.81 11.15
CA ILE A 176 -9.86 -11.87 12.16
C ILE A 176 -9.41 -10.44 11.87
N ALA A 177 -8.13 -10.23 11.56
CA ALA A 177 -7.58 -8.91 11.29
C ALA A 177 -8.28 -8.23 10.09
N VAL A 178 -8.60 -8.98 9.04
CA VAL A 178 -9.34 -8.47 7.89
C VAL A 178 -10.76 -8.09 8.25
N GLU A 179 -11.50 -8.98 8.92
CA GLU A 179 -12.89 -8.71 9.31
C GLU A 179 -12.99 -7.53 10.29
N VAL A 180 -12.04 -7.42 11.25
CA VAL A 180 -11.96 -6.27 12.16
C VAL A 180 -11.63 -5.00 11.40
N ALA A 181 -10.68 -5.05 10.44
CA ALA A 181 -10.30 -3.87 9.66
C ALA A 181 -11.46 -3.36 8.79
N GLU A 182 -12.24 -4.26 8.19
CA GLU A 182 -13.43 -3.91 7.42
C GLU A 182 -14.51 -3.31 8.34
N ALA A 183 -14.90 -4.03 9.38
CA ALA A 183 -15.98 -3.62 10.28
C ALA A 183 -15.70 -2.28 10.97
N MET A 184 -14.44 -2.03 11.33
CA MET A 184 -13.99 -0.78 11.97
C MET A 184 -13.62 0.30 10.96
N ARG A 185 -13.72 0.07 9.65
CA ARG A 185 -13.30 0.97 8.57
C ARG A 185 -11.87 1.47 8.79
N ALA A 186 -10.98 0.54 9.06
CA ALA A 186 -9.59 0.85 9.34
C ALA A 186 -8.90 1.49 8.13
N MET A 187 -8.02 2.44 8.38
CA MET A 187 -7.20 3.07 7.34
C MET A 187 -6.13 2.11 6.81
N LYS A 188 -5.65 1.23 7.69
CA LYS A 188 -4.61 0.25 7.36
C LYS A 188 -4.84 -1.06 8.11
N VAL A 189 -4.51 -2.18 7.46
CA VAL A 189 -4.21 -3.44 8.13
C VAL A 189 -2.74 -3.77 7.90
N ILE A 190 -2.01 -4.16 8.95
CA ILE A 190 -0.58 -4.41 8.92
C ILE A 190 -0.34 -5.80 9.48
N PHE A 191 0.27 -6.66 8.68
CA PHE A 191 0.65 -8.02 9.06
C PHE A 191 2.15 -8.05 9.38
N LEU A 192 2.50 -8.39 10.61
CA LEU A 192 3.87 -8.58 11.08
C LEU A 192 4.13 -10.08 11.21
N SER A 193 5.06 -10.60 10.43
CA SER A 193 5.44 -12.00 10.40
C SER A 193 6.95 -12.17 10.27
N SER A 194 7.47 -13.38 10.48
CA SER A 194 8.87 -13.71 10.24
C SER A 194 9.17 -14.02 8.77
N ALA A 195 8.17 -13.95 7.88
CA ALA A 195 8.38 -14.17 6.47
C ALA A 195 9.28 -13.07 5.87
N GLU A 196 10.19 -13.48 4.98
CA GLU A 196 11.00 -12.53 4.23
C GLU A 196 10.13 -11.64 3.31
N ASN A 197 10.68 -10.48 2.92
CA ASN A 197 10.03 -9.59 1.98
C ASN A 197 9.73 -10.30 0.65
N LEU A 198 8.60 -9.95 0.05
CA LEU A 198 8.17 -10.50 -1.23
C LEU A 198 9.20 -10.19 -2.32
N ARG A 199 9.70 -11.24 -2.98
CA ARG A 199 10.59 -11.13 -4.13
C ARG A 199 10.03 -11.87 -5.34
N ILE A 200 10.13 -11.26 -6.50
CA ILE A 200 9.80 -11.85 -7.80
C ILE A 200 11.05 -11.72 -8.67
N ASP A 201 11.54 -12.85 -9.18
CA ASP A 201 12.78 -12.91 -9.97
C ASP A 201 13.98 -12.22 -9.28
N GLY A 202 14.08 -12.37 -7.95
CA GLY A 202 15.14 -11.77 -7.13
C GLY A 202 14.96 -10.27 -6.82
N VAL A 203 13.94 -9.62 -7.41
CA VAL A 203 13.61 -8.21 -7.18
C VAL A 203 12.56 -8.07 -6.08
N GLU A 204 12.82 -7.22 -5.10
CA GLU A 204 11.87 -6.93 -4.02
C GLU A 204 10.65 -6.18 -4.56
N VAL A 205 9.46 -6.69 -4.26
CA VAL A 205 8.18 -6.10 -4.66
C VAL A 205 7.57 -5.37 -3.48
N ARG A 206 7.45 -4.06 -3.59
CA ARG A 206 6.97 -3.20 -2.51
C ARG A 206 5.52 -2.76 -2.63
N GLN A 207 4.96 -2.81 -3.83
CA GLN A 207 3.61 -2.34 -4.09
C GLN A 207 2.91 -3.25 -5.09
N LEU A 208 1.69 -3.66 -4.76
CA LEU A 208 0.85 -4.49 -5.59
C LEU A 208 -0.59 -3.94 -5.58
N SER A 209 -1.20 -3.84 -6.74
CA SER A 209 -2.65 -3.69 -6.83
C SER A 209 -3.33 -5.01 -6.45
N ILE A 210 -4.63 -4.97 -6.18
CA ILE A 210 -5.44 -6.19 -5.94
C ILE A 210 -5.29 -7.16 -7.12
N ALA A 211 -5.38 -6.65 -8.35
CA ALA A 211 -5.32 -7.47 -9.56
C ALA A 211 -3.95 -8.15 -9.72
N GLU A 212 -2.84 -7.42 -9.51
CA GLU A 212 -1.48 -7.97 -9.54
C GLU A 212 -1.28 -9.03 -8.45
N THR A 213 -1.83 -8.78 -7.25
CA THR A 213 -1.76 -9.76 -6.15
C THR A 213 -2.51 -11.04 -6.48
N GLU A 214 -3.71 -10.95 -7.05
CA GLU A 214 -4.49 -12.12 -7.46
C GLU A 214 -3.83 -12.92 -8.58
N ASP A 215 -3.23 -12.24 -9.56
CA ASP A 215 -2.49 -12.89 -10.65
C ASP A 215 -1.26 -13.62 -10.10
N LEU A 216 -0.52 -12.99 -9.18
CA LEU A 216 0.62 -13.60 -8.49
C LEU A 216 0.21 -14.86 -7.72
N LEU A 217 -0.88 -14.80 -6.95
CA LEU A 217 -1.40 -15.95 -6.19
C LEU A 217 -1.88 -17.09 -7.10
N LYS A 218 -2.49 -16.77 -8.25
CA LYS A 218 -2.87 -17.78 -9.26
C LYS A 218 -1.64 -18.47 -9.84
N LYS A 219 -0.60 -17.73 -10.21
CA LYS A 219 0.65 -18.26 -10.74
C LYS A 219 1.36 -19.16 -9.74
N GLN A 220 1.38 -18.80 -8.47
CA GLN A 220 1.93 -19.61 -7.40
C GLN A 220 1.15 -20.93 -7.22
N LYS A 221 -0.18 -20.88 -7.13
CA LYS A 221 -1.05 -22.08 -7.03
C LYS A 221 -0.85 -23.03 -8.22
N ALA A 222 -0.61 -22.50 -9.41
CA ALA A 222 -0.33 -23.27 -10.62
C ALA A 222 1.12 -23.78 -10.69
N LYS A 223 2.02 -23.42 -9.75
CA LYS A 223 3.46 -23.74 -9.75
C LYS A 223 4.18 -23.34 -11.05
N THR A 224 3.70 -22.28 -11.71
CA THR A 224 4.17 -21.89 -13.05
C THR A 224 5.30 -20.89 -13.05
N ALA A 225 5.53 -20.13 -11.96
CA ALA A 225 6.51 -19.06 -12.02
C ALA A 225 7.26 -18.74 -10.71
N PHE A 226 6.65 -18.90 -9.53
CA PHE A 226 7.26 -18.41 -8.28
C PHE A 226 6.96 -19.38 -7.13
N ASP A 227 8.00 -19.66 -6.33
CA ASP A 227 7.85 -20.39 -5.07
C ASP A 227 8.26 -19.41 -3.95
N PHE A 228 7.28 -18.89 -3.22
CA PHE A 228 7.51 -18.08 -2.03
C PHE A 228 6.80 -18.69 -0.82
N ASP A 229 7.22 -18.29 0.37
CA ASP A 229 6.75 -18.82 1.64
C ASP A 229 5.20 -18.93 1.66
N PRO A 230 4.62 -20.11 1.92
CA PRO A 230 3.17 -20.29 2.03
C PRO A 230 2.49 -19.34 3.01
N ARG A 231 3.21 -18.93 4.07
CA ARG A 231 2.72 -17.93 5.04
C ARG A 231 2.53 -16.56 4.38
N LEU A 232 3.49 -16.16 3.52
CA LEU A 232 3.39 -14.94 2.74
C LEU A 232 2.23 -14.98 1.75
N ALA A 233 1.99 -16.14 1.12
CA ALA A 233 0.85 -16.34 0.23
C ALA A 233 -0.48 -16.14 0.95
N SER A 234 -0.65 -16.73 2.14
CA SER A 234 -1.84 -16.54 2.96
C SER A 234 -2.05 -15.07 3.30
N LYS A 235 -1.00 -14.36 3.72
CA LYS A 235 -1.10 -12.93 4.05
C LYS A 235 -1.41 -12.05 2.83
N LEU A 236 -0.85 -12.36 1.66
CA LEU A 236 -1.20 -11.68 0.41
C LEU A 236 -2.67 -11.89 0.03
N GLU A 237 -3.20 -13.10 0.21
CA GLU A 237 -4.61 -13.40 -0.02
C GLU A 237 -5.52 -12.59 0.92
N HIS A 238 -5.18 -12.53 2.22
CA HIS A 238 -5.89 -11.72 3.21
C HIS A 238 -5.75 -10.22 2.94
N ALA A 239 -4.58 -9.74 2.53
CA ALA A 239 -4.33 -8.35 2.16
C ALA A 239 -5.18 -7.92 0.96
N ALA A 240 -5.21 -8.74 -0.11
CA ALA A 240 -6.07 -8.48 -1.27
C ALA A 240 -7.56 -8.48 -0.89
N ARG A 241 -7.98 -9.41 0.00
CA ARG A 241 -9.36 -9.45 0.53
C ARG A 241 -9.69 -8.19 1.31
N ALA A 242 -8.84 -7.76 2.23
CA ALA A 242 -9.03 -6.52 3.00
C ALA A 242 -9.21 -5.31 2.08
N CYS A 243 -8.34 -5.16 1.08
CA CYS A 243 -8.41 -4.06 0.12
C CYS A 243 -9.67 -4.12 -0.76
N ARG A 244 -10.15 -5.32 -1.13
CA ARG A 244 -11.41 -5.50 -1.87
C ARG A 244 -12.62 -5.11 -1.03
N GLN A 245 -12.57 -5.37 0.27
CA GLN A 245 -13.61 -5.01 1.25
C GLN A 245 -13.55 -3.55 1.71
N GLY A 246 -12.68 -2.71 1.10
CA GLY A 246 -12.66 -1.28 1.31
C GLY A 246 -11.59 -0.77 2.28
N VAL A 247 -10.71 -1.61 2.81
CA VAL A 247 -9.51 -1.16 3.51
C VAL A 247 -8.56 -0.53 2.49
N PRO A 248 -8.16 0.75 2.64
CA PRO A 248 -7.35 1.41 1.62
C PRO A 248 -6.01 0.73 1.35
N ARG A 249 -5.39 0.16 2.40
CA ARG A 249 -4.06 -0.45 2.34
C ARG A 249 -3.89 -1.60 3.30
N ALA A 250 -3.23 -2.64 2.82
CA ALA A 250 -2.78 -3.76 3.60
C ALA A 250 -1.26 -3.90 3.44
N HIS A 251 -0.53 -3.94 4.54
CA HIS A 251 0.93 -4.00 4.57
C HIS A 251 1.39 -5.36 5.10
N LEU A 252 2.43 -5.92 4.48
CA LEU A 252 3.08 -7.16 4.89
C LEU A 252 4.52 -6.81 5.26
N LEU A 253 4.91 -7.03 6.51
CA LEU A 253 6.21 -6.63 7.05
C LEU A 253 6.91 -7.81 7.68
N ASN A 254 8.22 -7.86 7.52
CA ASN A 254 9.06 -8.71 8.36
C ASN A 254 9.20 -8.04 9.75
N GLY A 255 8.48 -8.60 10.73
CA GLY A 255 8.48 -8.13 12.11
C GLY A 255 9.78 -8.42 12.87
N SER A 256 10.74 -9.17 12.28
CA SER A 256 12.06 -9.38 12.87
C SER A 256 13.02 -8.22 12.59
N VAL A 257 12.64 -7.28 11.71
CA VAL A 257 13.45 -6.11 11.36
C VAL A 257 13.08 -4.96 12.29
N ASP A 258 14.09 -4.38 12.92
CA ASP A 258 13.91 -3.22 13.80
C ASP A 258 13.40 -1.98 13.03
N GLU A 259 12.61 -1.14 13.71
CA GLU A 259 11.96 0.06 13.14
C GLU A 259 11.06 -0.20 11.91
N ALA A 260 10.80 -1.47 11.53
CA ALA A 260 10.05 -1.79 10.30
C ALA A 260 8.64 -1.19 10.29
N LEU A 261 7.94 -1.20 11.42
CA LEU A 261 6.57 -0.68 11.51
C LEU A 261 6.53 0.84 11.29
N LEU A 262 7.40 1.60 11.94
CA LEU A 262 7.46 3.06 11.77
C LEU A 262 7.96 3.45 10.38
N ALA A 263 8.99 2.75 9.88
CA ALA A 263 9.52 2.98 8.54
C ALA A 263 8.45 2.75 7.46
N GLU A 264 7.61 1.71 7.60
CA GLU A 264 6.51 1.46 6.66
C GLU A 264 5.41 2.51 6.74
N VAL A 265 5.04 2.91 7.95
CA VAL A 265 3.92 3.85 8.16
C VAL A 265 4.28 5.27 7.76
N PHE A 266 5.51 5.72 8.02
CA PHE A 266 5.94 7.11 7.92
C PHE A 266 7.00 7.38 6.87
N SER A 267 7.29 6.42 5.97
CA SER A 267 8.15 6.67 4.83
C SER A 267 7.39 6.57 3.51
N HIS A 268 7.94 7.21 2.47
CA HIS A 268 7.40 7.09 1.12
C HIS A 268 7.81 5.79 0.43
N HIS A 269 8.88 5.16 0.90
CA HIS A 269 9.46 3.99 0.23
C HIS A 269 9.01 2.67 0.84
N GLY A 270 8.49 2.69 2.10
CA GLY A 270 8.16 1.47 2.81
C GLY A 270 9.36 0.52 2.97
N VAL A 271 9.22 -0.51 3.77
CA VAL A 271 10.23 -1.57 3.95
C VAL A 271 9.67 -2.96 3.64
N GLY A 272 8.35 -3.07 3.53
CA GLY A 272 7.64 -4.30 3.23
C GLY A 272 6.91 -4.25 1.89
N ALA A 273 5.97 -5.19 1.71
CA ALA A 273 5.04 -5.19 0.58
C ALA A 273 3.71 -4.57 1.00
N MET A 274 3.14 -3.75 0.13
CA MET A 274 1.84 -3.11 0.34
C MET A 274 0.88 -3.53 -0.77
N VAL A 275 -0.28 -4.03 -0.40
CA VAL A 275 -1.42 -4.22 -1.30
C VAL A 275 -2.35 -3.03 -1.18
N PHE A 276 -2.83 -2.50 -2.30
CA PHE A 276 -3.70 -1.33 -2.34
C PHE A 276 -4.87 -1.50 -3.32
N SER A 277 -5.98 -0.81 -3.04
CA SER A 277 -7.09 -0.70 -3.98
C SER A 277 -6.74 0.26 -5.14
N ASN A 278 -7.43 0.12 -6.27
CA ASN A 278 -7.16 0.90 -7.50
C ASN A 278 -7.25 2.44 -7.32
N GLU A 279 -7.79 2.92 -6.21
CA GLU A 279 -7.86 4.36 -5.89
C GLU A 279 -6.55 4.95 -5.35
N TYR A 280 -5.54 4.09 -5.08
CA TYR A 280 -4.28 4.56 -4.48
C TYR A 280 -3.44 5.43 -5.41
N GLN A 281 -3.38 5.06 -6.69
CA GLN A 281 -2.68 5.81 -7.73
C GLN A 281 -3.65 6.08 -8.86
N GLN A 282 -3.88 7.35 -9.16
CA GLN A 282 -4.60 7.70 -10.37
C GLN A 282 -3.92 8.85 -11.12
N ILE A 283 -3.88 8.72 -12.44
CA ILE A 283 -3.55 9.84 -13.31
C ILE A 283 -4.87 10.47 -13.71
N ARG A 284 -5.04 11.74 -13.34
CA ARG A 284 -6.25 12.50 -13.61
C ARG A 284 -5.95 13.90 -14.10
N ARG A 285 -6.94 14.53 -14.71
CA ARG A 285 -6.84 15.95 -15.10
C ARG A 285 -6.65 16.85 -13.88
N VAL A 286 -5.97 17.96 -14.08
CA VAL A 286 -5.83 19.03 -13.09
C VAL A 286 -7.14 19.79 -12.97
N TYR A 287 -7.63 19.96 -11.74
CA TYR A 287 -8.78 20.84 -11.45
C TYR A 287 -8.28 22.23 -11.00
N LYS A 288 -9.16 23.26 -11.07
CA LYS A 288 -8.82 24.63 -10.61
C LYS A 288 -8.28 24.67 -9.17
N LYS A 289 -8.79 23.79 -8.28
CA LYS A 289 -8.33 23.66 -6.90
C LYS A 289 -6.89 23.14 -6.77
N ASP A 290 -6.41 22.37 -7.75
CA ASP A 290 -5.10 21.73 -7.72
C ASP A 290 -3.97 22.68 -8.18
N VAL A 291 -4.29 23.78 -8.89
CA VAL A 291 -3.30 24.68 -9.50
C VAL A 291 -2.25 25.15 -8.48
N ARG A 292 -2.67 25.49 -7.25
CA ARG A 292 -1.75 25.89 -6.18
C ARG A 292 -0.80 24.75 -5.80
N ALA A 293 -1.30 23.53 -5.72
CA ALA A 293 -0.50 22.35 -5.38
C ALA A 293 0.47 21.98 -6.51
N VAL A 294 0.02 22.06 -7.78
CA VAL A 294 0.90 21.88 -8.96
C VAL A 294 2.02 22.91 -8.98
N MET A 295 1.72 24.17 -8.74
CA MET A 295 2.75 25.22 -8.67
C MET A 295 3.75 24.98 -7.54
N ALA A 296 3.28 24.52 -6.37
CA ALA A 296 4.14 24.17 -5.26
C ALA A 296 5.03 22.96 -5.60
N LEU A 297 4.46 21.96 -6.29
CA LEU A 297 5.14 20.75 -6.73
C LEU A 297 6.32 21.06 -7.67
N ILE A 298 6.12 21.92 -8.68
CA ILE A 298 7.16 22.25 -9.69
C ILE A 298 8.12 23.35 -9.25
N ARG A 299 7.88 24.02 -8.12
CA ARG A 299 8.65 25.22 -7.69
C ARG A 299 10.15 24.96 -7.70
N GLN A 300 10.59 23.87 -7.09
CA GLN A 300 12.01 23.56 -6.97
C GLN A 300 12.70 23.35 -8.32
N SER A 301 12.01 22.68 -9.26
CA SER A 301 12.54 22.48 -10.62
C SER A 301 12.52 23.73 -11.48
N VAL A 302 11.66 24.70 -11.17
CA VAL A 302 11.71 26.03 -11.78
C VAL A 302 12.91 26.83 -11.22
N GLU A 303 13.17 26.74 -9.92
CA GLU A 303 14.32 27.40 -9.27
C GLU A 303 15.67 26.81 -9.73
N SER A 304 15.71 25.50 -10.07
CA SER A 304 16.89 24.83 -10.64
C SER A 304 16.99 24.90 -12.17
N ASP A 305 16.12 25.67 -12.82
CA ASP A 305 16.03 25.84 -14.28
C ASP A 305 15.80 24.54 -15.09
N GLU A 306 15.27 23.50 -14.43
CA GLU A 306 14.85 22.26 -15.09
C GLU A 306 13.54 22.47 -15.87
N LEU A 307 12.62 23.26 -15.31
CA LEU A 307 11.31 23.57 -15.89
C LEU A 307 11.16 25.08 -16.17
N ILE A 308 10.40 25.40 -17.21
CA ILE A 308 10.03 26.79 -17.52
C ILE A 308 9.06 27.28 -16.43
N ARG A 309 9.30 28.50 -15.95
CA ARG A 309 8.40 29.19 -15.02
C ARG A 309 7.03 29.38 -15.67
N ARG A 310 6.00 28.90 -15.00
CA ARG A 310 4.60 29.09 -15.40
C ARG A 310 3.89 29.91 -14.33
N THR A 311 3.04 30.82 -14.76
CA THR A 311 2.16 31.56 -13.84
C THR A 311 0.89 30.76 -13.54
N ARG A 312 0.16 31.16 -12.49
CA ARG A 312 -1.16 30.58 -12.20
C ARG A 312 -2.11 30.78 -13.38
N ALA A 313 -2.03 31.92 -14.07
CA ALA A 313 -2.85 32.22 -15.24
C ALA A 313 -2.56 31.25 -16.38
N ASP A 314 -1.28 30.96 -16.66
CA ASP A 314 -0.88 30.04 -17.72
C ASP A 314 -1.42 28.63 -17.50
N ILE A 315 -1.29 28.09 -16.27
CA ILE A 315 -1.85 26.77 -15.94
C ILE A 315 -3.36 26.78 -16.00
N THR A 316 -4.00 27.86 -15.52
CA THR A 316 -5.47 27.95 -15.53
C THR A 316 -6.05 28.08 -16.93
N ALA A 317 -5.38 28.76 -17.83
CA ALA A 317 -5.79 28.89 -19.23
C ALA A 317 -5.73 27.56 -20.00
N HIS A 318 -4.83 26.65 -19.60
CA HIS A 318 -4.59 25.38 -20.27
C HIS A 318 -4.86 24.17 -19.35
N LEU A 319 -5.83 24.27 -18.43
CA LEU A 319 -6.14 23.19 -17.46
C LEU A 319 -6.40 21.84 -18.12
N GLU A 320 -6.97 21.82 -19.31
CA GLU A 320 -7.32 20.61 -20.04
C GLU A 320 -6.09 19.84 -20.53
N ASP A 321 -4.95 20.51 -20.66
CA ASP A 321 -3.69 19.93 -21.10
C ASP A 321 -2.89 19.33 -19.95
N PHE A 322 -3.25 19.65 -18.69
CA PHE A 322 -2.51 19.23 -17.51
C PHE A 322 -3.08 18.00 -16.84
N TRP A 323 -2.19 17.09 -16.53
CA TRP A 323 -2.48 15.86 -15.80
C TRP A 323 -1.56 15.74 -14.58
N VAL A 324 -2.10 15.15 -13.52
CA VAL A 324 -1.36 14.87 -12.30
C VAL A 324 -1.45 13.40 -11.97
N ILE A 325 -0.36 12.86 -11.42
CA ILE A 325 -0.43 11.59 -10.73
C ILE A 325 -0.66 11.88 -9.25
N GLU A 326 -1.80 11.42 -8.78
CA GLU A 326 -2.21 11.49 -7.39
C GLU A 326 -1.94 10.15 -6.74
N VAL A 327 -1.19 10.16 -5.67
CA VAL A 327 -0.90 8.98 -4.86
C VAL A 327 -1.42 9.31 -3.47
N ASP A 328 -2.43 8.57 -3.04
CA ASP A 328 -2.99 8.71 -1.73
C ASP A 328 -3.45 10.15 -1.40
N ARG A 329 -4.15 10.77 -2.34
CA ARG A 329 -4.63 12.15 -2.29
C ARG A 329 -3.52 13.23 -2.26
N ALA A 330 -2.27 12.85 -2.42
CA ALA A 330 -1.16 13.79 -2.58
C ALA A 330 -0.73 13.83 -4.06
N LEU A 331 -0.53 15.02 -4.60
CA LEU A 331 0.01 15.18 -5.94
C LEU A 331 1.52 14.92 -5.89
N VAL A 332 1.98 13.86 -6.54
CA VAL A 332 3.40 13.46 -6.55
C VAL A 332 4.10 13.72 -7.87
N GLY A 333 3.35 14.01 -8.93
CA GLY A 333 3.91 14.35 -10.23
C GLY A 333 2.88 15.02 -11.13
N CYS A 334 3.35 15.66 -12.19
CA CYS A 334 2.51 16.27 -13.21
C CYS A 334 3.14 16.15 -14.60
N VAL A 335 2.30 16.30 -15.61
CA VAL A 335 2.68 16.38 -17.03
C VAL A 335 1.65 17.21 -17.79
N ALA A 336 2.06 17.88 -18.85
CA ALA A 336 1.15 18.53 -19.79
C ALA A 336 1.32 17.95 -21.19
N LEU A 337 0.22 17.87 -21.94
CA LEU A 337 0.17 17.50 -23.35
C LEU A 337 -0.49 18.62 -24.16
N HIS A 338 0.31 19.43 -24.83
CA HIS A 338 -0.16 20.47 -25.72
C HIS A 338 -0.25 19.95 -27.15
N ILE A 339 -1.45 19.97 -27.75
CA ILE A 339 -1.68 19.40 -29.09
C ILE A 339 -1.60 20.51 -30.13
N TYR A 340 -0.92 20.21 -31.25
CA TYR A 340 -0.78 21.03 -32.43
C TYR A 340 -1.50 20.32 -33.61
N PRO A 341 -2.80 20.60 -33.81
CA PRO A 341 -3.62 19.83 -34.76
C PRO A 341 -3.11 19.90 -36.20
N ASP A 342 -2.61 21.08 -36.64
CA ASP A 342 -2.19 21.33 -38.01
C ASP A 342 -0.97 20.50 -38.41
N SER A 343 -0.09 20.18 -37.46
CA SER A 343 1.09 19.30 -37.68
C SER A 343 0.88 17.86 -37.27
N SER A 344 -0.26 17.50 -36.68
CA SER A 344 -0.52 16.18 -36.05
C SER A 344 0.53 15.84 -34.98
N GLN A 345 1.08 16.84 -34.32
CA GLN A 345 2.09 16.71 -33.27
C GLN A 345 1.55 17.15 -31.89
N ALA A 346 2.24 16.75 -30.84
CA ALA A 346 1.97 17.24 -29.50
C ALA A 346 3.28 17.45 -28.71
N GLU A 347 3.28 18.45 -27.82
CA GLU A 347 4.38 18.69 -26.88
C GLU A 347 4.08 17.99 -25.55
N MET A 348 4.96 17.10 -25.12
CA MET A 348 5.01 16.63 -23.74
C MET A 348 5.83 17.64 -22.94
N ALA A 349 5.13 18.44 -22.13
CA ALA A 349 5.72 19.51 -21.34
C ALA A 349 5.50 19.28 -19.84
N CYS A 350 6.25 19.99 -19.00
CA CYS A 350 6.08 20.02 -17.56
C CYS A 350 6.05 18.62 -16.90
N LEU A 351 6.78 17.64 -17.46
CA LEU A 351 6.95 16.34 -16.84
C LEU A 351 7.81 16.50 -15.59
N TYR A 352 7.22 16.27 -14.45
CA TYR A 352 7.89 16.36 -13.15
C TYR A 352 7.35 15.32 -12.17
N VAL A 353 8.25 14.76 -11.38
CA VAL A 353 7.93 13.91 -10.23
C VAL A 353 8.68 14.46 -9.02
N HIS A 354 8.00 14.60 -7.91
CA HIS A 354 8.60 15.11 -6.67
C HIS A 354 9.81 14.26 -6.25
N LYS A 355 10.90 14.90 -5.81
CA LYS A 355 12.18 14.24 -5.49
C LYS A 355 12.01 13.08 -4.50
N ASN A 356 11.13 13.21 -3.51
CA ASN A 356 10.84 12.17 -2.53
C ASN A 356 10.13 10.94 -3.14
N ASN A 357 9.63 11.01 -4.36
CA ASN A 357 8.98 9.93 -5.09
C ASN A 357 9.78 9.53 -6.34
N SER A 358 11.04 9.96 -6.41
CA SER A 358 11.96 9.58 -7.48
C SER A 358 12.33 8.11 -7.38
N GLY A 359 12.39 7.41 -8.52
CA GLY A 359 12.67 5.96 -8.54
C GLY A 359 11.43 5.05 -8.52
N GLU A 360 10.24 5.55 -8.13
CA GLU A 360 8.98 4.80 -8.05
C GLU A 360 8.32 4.51 -9.42
N GLY A 361 8.96 4.90 -10.51
CA GLY A 361 8.44 4.71 -11.87
C GLY A 361 7.32 5.66 -12.30
N TYR A 362 6.95 6.64 -11.47
CA TYR A 362 5.86 7.58 -11.78
C TYR A 362 6.10 8.40 -13.04
N GLY A 363 7.33 8.82 -13.31
CA GLY A 363 7.66 9.52 -14.54
C GLY A 363 7.41 8.66 -15.78
N ARG A 364 7.74 7.36 -15.74
CA ARG A 364 7.43 6.43 -16.83
C ARG A 364 5.92 6.24 -16.99
N LYS A 365 5.17 6.10 -15.88
CA LYS A 365 3.70 6.00 -15.92
C LYS A 365 3.06 7.24 -16.55
N LEU A 366 3.53 8.44 -16.21
CA LEU A 366 3.06 9.69 -16.81
C LEU A 366 3.38 9.77 -18.30
N MET A 367 4.60 9.41 -18.73
CA MET A 367 4.97 9.36 -20.16
C MET A 367 4.08 8.38 -20.92
N ALA A 368 3.94 7.15 -20.45
CA ALA A 368 3.11 6.12 -21.09
C ALA A 368 1.65 6.56 -21.19
N PHE A 369 1.10 7.18 -20.15
CA PHE A 369 -0.26 7.73 -20.16
C PHE A 369 -0.44 8.81 -21.23
N VAL A 370 0.49 9.75 -21.31
CA VAL A 370 0.48 10.84 -22.31
C VAL A 370 0.60 10.30 -23.73
N GLU A 371 1.43 9.27 -23.95
CA GLU A 371 1.53 8.58 -25.24
C GLU A 371 0.20 7.93 -25.66
N GLN A 372 -0.46 7.24 -24.74
CA GLN A 372 -1.79 6.65 -25.02
C GLN A 372 -2.83 7.74 -25.31
N LEU A 373 -2.82 8.83 -24.56
CA LEU A 373 -3.72 9.96 -24.76
C LEU A 373 -3.49 10.61 -26.15
N ALA A 374 -2.24 10.80 -26.52
CA ALA A 374 -1.86 11.33 -27.84
C ALA A 374 -2.32 10.40 -28.97
N ALA A 375 -2.12 9.08 -28.84
CA ALA A 375 -2.61 8.11 -29.78
C ALA A 375 -4.14 8.17 -29.96
N GLN A 376 -4.90 8.27 -28.84
CA GLN A 376 -6.38 8.41 -28.87
C GLN A 376 -6.84 9.68 -29.56
N LYS A 377 -6.03 10.75 -29.51
CA LYS A 377 -6.29 12.04 -30.14
C LYS A 377 -5.79 12.15 -31.58
N GLY A 378 -5.24 11.06 -32.13
CA GLY A 378 -4.75 11.00 -33.51
C GLY A 378 -3.41 11.70 -33.74
N VAL A 379 -2.67 11.99 -32.69
CA VAL A 379 -1.32 12.54 -32.73
C VAL A 379 -0.37 11.49 -33.31
N ARG A 380 0.50 11.88 -34.24
CA ARG A 380 1.49 11.00 -34.86
C ARG A 380 2.85 11.05 -34.20
N GLU A 381 3.21 12.21 -33.66
CA GLU A 381 4.52 12.45 -33.05
C GLU A 381 4.37 13.27 -31.77
N ILE A 382 5.13 12.89 -30.75
CA ILE A 382 5.26 13.66 -29.52
C ILE A 382 6.67 14.20 -29.47
N PHE A 383 6.82 15.50 -29.23
CA PHE A 383 8.11 16.10 -28.94
C PHE A 383 8.20 16.60 -27.50
N ALA A 384 9.40 16.72 -26.98
CA ALA A 384 9.71 17.29 -25.68
C ALA A 384 10.94 18.20 -25.76
N LEU A 385 10.94 19.26 -24.98
CA LEU A 385 12.05 20.19 -24.87
C LEU A 385 12.67 20.08 -23.47
N SER A 386 13.97 19.75 -23.41
CA SER A 386 14.64 19.53 -22.13
C SER A 386 16.04 20.11 -22.10
N THR A 387 16.39 20.78 -21.00
CA THR A 387 17.76 21.27 -20.74
C THR A 387 18.57 20.24 -19.96
N GLN A 388 17.97 19.48 -19.06
CA GLN A 388 18.68 18.60 -18.11
C GLN A 388 18.19 17.14 -18.16
N ALA A 389 16.90 16.88 -18.38
CA ALA A 389 16.33 15.55 -18.32
C ALA A 389 16.33 14.78 -19.67
N PHE A 390 17.08 15.21 -20.68
CA PHE A 390 17.07 14.60 -22.02
C PHE A 390 17.46 13.12 -22.00
N ALA A 391 18.45 12.73 -21.17
CA ALA A 391 18.85 11.33 -21.03
C ALA A 391 17.70 10.45 -20.47
N TYR A 392 16.87 10.99 -19.58
CA TYR A 392 15.71 10.28 -19.06
C TYR A 392 14.65 10.01 -20.15
N PHE A 393 14.36 11.02 -20.98
CA PHE A 393 13.44 10.86 -22.11
C PHE A 393 13.96 9.82 -23.12
N GLN A 394 15.26 9.82 -23.41
CA GLN A 394 15.86 8.84 -24.31
C GLN A 394 15.81 7.42 -23.73
N GLN A 395 16.32 7.21 -22.51
CA GLN A 395 16.49 5.88 -21.92
C GLN A 395 15.17 5.26 -21.43
N LYS A 396 14.26 6.07 -20.90
CA LYS A 396 13.01 5.59 -20.30
C LYS A 396 11.78 5.85 -21.15
N GLY A 397 11.82 6.86 -22.02
CA GLY A 397 10.71 7.25 -22.92
C GLY A 397 10.89 6.80 -24.36
N GLY A 398 12.10 6.42 -24.79
CA GLY A 398 12.39 6.05 -26.17
C GLY A 398 12.33 7.22 -27.15
N PHE A 399 12.58 8.44 -26.66
CA PHE A 399 12.69 9.64 -27.49
C PHE A 399 14.06 9.69 -28.18
N VAL A 400 14.12 10.31 -29.36
CA VAL A 400 15.34 10.53 -30.14
C VAL A 400 15.61 12.03 -30.23
N GLU A 401 16.87 12.43 -30.07
CA GLU A 401 17.28 13.82 -30.22
C GLU A 401 17.20 14.25 -31.70
N THR A 402 16.72 15.46 -31.96
CA THR A 402 16.52 16.01 -33.29
C THR A 402 16.79 17.53 -33.30
N THR A 403 16.60 18.16 -34.47
CA THR A 403 16.76 19.61 -34.65
C THR A 403 15.47 20.37 -34.43
N PRO A 404 15.51 21.69 -34.16
CA PRO A 404 14.31 22.51 -33.99
C PRO A 404 13.39 22.59 -35.20
N ASP A 405 13.83 22.21 -36.37
CA ASP A 405 13.07 22.26 -37.62
C ASP A 405 11.84 21.36 -37.62
N VAL A 406 11.82 20.33 -36.76
CA VAL A 406 10.66 19.42 -36.62
C VAL A 406 9.54 20.02 -35.80
N LEU A 407 9.76 21.12 -35.10
CA LEU A 407 8.76 21.76 -34.26
C LEU A 407 7.67 22.45 -35.10
N PRO A 408 6.40 22.43 -34.66
CA PRO A 408 5.36 23.31 -35.24
C PRO A 408 5.83 24.77 -35.28
N GLU A 409 5.47 25.52 -36.33
CA GLU A 409 5.96 26.87 -36.57
C GLU A 409 5.74 27.78 -35.34
N GLU A 410 4.52 27.81 -34.80
CA GLU A 410 4.21 28.59 -33.60
C GLU A 410 5.10 28.22 -32.39
N ARG A 411 5.47 26.95 -32.27
CA ARG A 411 6.30 26.48 -31.15
C ARG A 411 7.77 26.74 -31.37
N ARG A 412 8.22 26.69 -32.62
CA ARG A 412 9.58 26.99 -33.02
C ARG A 412 9.92 28.47 -32.76
N GLU A 413 9.03 29.39 -33.13
CA GLU A 413 9.18 30.80 -32.81
C GLU A 413 9.38 31.08 -31.31
N LYS A 414 8.53 30.43 -30.47
CA LYS A 414 8.66 30.51 -29.00
C LYS A 414 9.94 29.87 -28.48
N TYR A 415 10.42 28.82 -29.16
CA TYR A 415 11.68 28.15 -28.81
C TYR A 415 12.86 29.07 -29.07
N GLU A 416 12.97 29.65 -30.27
CA GLU A 416 14.01 30.55 -30.68
C GLU A 416 14.06 31.83 -29.82
N ALA A 417 12.88 32.41 -29.53
CA ALA A 417 12.77 33.57 -28.65
C ALA A 417 13.16 33.30 -27.20
N SER A 418 13.12 32.06 -26.75
CA SER A 418 13.40 31.70 -25.34
C SER A 418 14.88 31.76 -24.98
N GLY A 419 15.80 31.55 -25.93
CA GLY A 419 17.23 31.50 -25.72
C GLY A 419 17.75 30.38 -24.81
N ARG A 420 16.93 29.42 -24.41
CA ARG A 420 17.28 28.38 -23.42
C ARG A 420 18.16 27.25 -23.95
N ASN A 421 18.36 27.14 -25.26
CA ASN A 421 19.12 26.06 -25.90
C ASN A 421 18.70 24.64 -25.43
N SER A 422 17.41 24.42 -25.23
CA SER A 422 16.87 23.09 -24.85
C SER A 422 17.11 22.11 -25.99
N LYS A 423 17.47 20.86 -25.67
CA LYS A 423 17.49 19.77 -26.67
C LYS A 423 16.05 19.47 -27.10
N VAL A 424 15.88 19.28 -28.39
CA VAL A 424 14.62 18.86 -29.00
C VAL A 424 14.61 17.33 -29.10
N LEU A 425 13.61 16.72 -28.56
CA LEU A 425 13.45 15.26 -28.51
C LEU A 425 12.12 14.92 -29.16
N ILE A 426 12.11 13.89 -30.02
CA ILE A 426 10.88 13.45 -30.71
C ILE A 426 10.67 11.95 -30.58
N LYS A 427 9.42 11.53 -30.59
CA LYS A 427 9.02 10.13 -30.60
C LYS A 427 7.76 9.93 -31.46
N THR A 428 7.79 8.94 -32.35
CA THR A 428 6.59 8.51 -33.10
C THR A 428 5.64 7.76 -32.19
N VAL A 429 4.37 8.08 -32.27
CA VAL A 429 3.30 7.45 -31.48
C VAL A 429 2.72 6.27 -32.26
N ALA A 430 2.68 5.10 -31.64
CA ALA A 430 2.01 3.95 -32.21
C ALA A 430 0.48 4.19 -32.27
N PRO A 431 -0.20 3.80 -33.37
CA PRO A 431 -1.65 3.92 -33.46
C PRO A 431 -2.36 3.23 -32.28
N ALA A 432 -3.44 3.84 -31.77
CA ALA A 432 -4.22 3.24 -30.70
C ALA A 432 -4.75 1.85 -31.12
N ALA A 433 -4.46 0.83 -30.30
CA ALA A 433 -5.04 -0.49 -30.51
C ALA A 433 -6.57 -0.41 -30.41
N ALA A 434 -7.29 -1.09 -31.29
CA ALA A 434 -8.75 -0.96 -31.53
C ALA A 434 -9.67 -1.33 -30.34
N ASN A 435 -9.12 -1.63 -29.14
CA ASN A 435 -9.86 -2.15 -28.00
C ASN A 435 -9.45 -1.54 -26.64
N VAL A 436 -9.38 -0.22 -26.51
CA VAL A 436 -9.19 0.41 -25.19
C VAL A 436 -10.45 1.23 -24.84
N PRO A 437 -11.05 1.06 -23.63
CA PRO A 437 -12.21 1.86 -23.21
C PRO A 437 -11.86 3.35 -23.24
N ARG A 438 -12.77 4.15 -23.82
CA ARG A 438 -12.63 5.61 -23.82
C ARG A 438 -12.65 6.11 -22.38
N LEU A 439 -11.53 6.65 -21.92
CA LEU A 439 -11.44 7.38 -20.65
C LEU A 439 -12.26 8.69 -20.80
N GLY A 440 -13.41 8.75 -20.10
CA GLY A 440 -14.29 9.89 -20.03
C GLY A 440 -13.74 11.01 -19.12
#